data_ebec9841bc093580c384904fcb952ccc
#
_entry.id   ebec9841bc093580c384904fcb952ccc
#
_cell.length_a   1.000
_cell.length_b   1.000
_cell.length_c   1.000
_cell.angle_alpha   90.00
_cell.angle_beta   90.00
_cell.angle_gamma   90.00
#
_symmetry.space_group_name_H-M   'P 1'
#
loop_
_entity.id
_entity.type
_entity.pdbx_description
1 polymer ?
#
loop_
_entity_poly.entity_id
_entity_poly.type
_entity_poly.pdbx_seq_one_letter_code
_entity_poly.pdbx_strand_id
1 'polypeptide(L)'
;AKGDAAVKLADSLAKADKKRIDSLFKADKGLFKADSLHKADLKKKESYSPSEHQVKVFFAKDTPKGSILLQNARIVTMKGEEVIEQGDILIENNRIKAVGKTGTLDAAGAKVIDASGKTITPGFIDTHAHMWPTWGLHKNSVWIYAANLAYGVTTTRDPQTATTDVLTYGDMVEAGMIPGPRVYSTGPGVGYWMYNLKSLEQTKSVLKQYSKYYNTQYIKMYLVGNRQHRQWVIMASKEQKLMPTTEGGLDYKLN
;
A
#
# COMPACT_ATOMS: atom_id res chain seq x y z
N ALA A 1 -60.95 13.47 -4.19
CA ALA A 1 -60.91 12.77 -2.89
C ALA A 1 -59.69 11.87 -2.65
N LYS A 2 -59.19 11.12 -3.66
CA LYS A 2 -57.95 10.28 -3.50
C LYS A 2 -56.65 11.12 -3.55
N GLY A 3 -56.64 12.25 -4.23
CA GLY A 3 -55.47 13.17 -4.30
C GLY A 3 -55.24 13.92 -2.99
N ASP A 4 -56.29 14.35 -2.33
CA ASP A 4 -56.20 15.13 -1.08
C ASP A 4 -55.68 14.29 0.09
N ALA A 5 -55.97 13.00 0.12
CA ALA A 5 -55.46 12.08 1.14
C ALA A 5 -53.95 11.84 0.97
N ALA A 6 -53.49 11.71 -0.27
CA ALA A 6 -52.06 11.52 -0.57
C ALA A 6 -51.23 12.79 -0.23
N VAL A 7 -51.76 13.98 -0.51
CA VAL A 7 -51.10 15.25 -0.15
C VAL A 7 -51.04 15.42 1.37
N LYS A 8 -52.14 15.12 2.10
CA LYS A 8 -52.16 15.18 3.57
C LYS A 8 -51.18 14.17 4.21
N LEU A 9 -51.02 12.99 3.61
CA LEU A 9 -50.05 11.98 4.07
C LEU A 9 -48.62 12.46 3.84
N ALA A 10 -48.32 13.01 2.67
CA ALA A 10 -47.01 13.57 2.35
C ALA A 10 -46.63 14.72 3.29
N ASP A 11 -47.56 15.63 3.58
CA ASP A 11 -47.34 16.73 4.53
C ASP A 11 -47.12 16.24 5.97
N SER A 12 -47.82 15.18 6.37
CA SER A 12 -47.63 14.60 7.71
C SER A 12 -46.28 13.92 7.86
N LEU A 13 -45.81 13.21 6.80
CA LEU A 13 -44.49 12.57 6.75
C LEU A 13 -43.39 13.64 6.75
N ALA A 14 -43.52 14.70 5.98
CA ALA A 14 -42.56 15.80 5.94
C ALA A 14 -42.44 16.51 7.31
N LYS A 15 -43.56 16.70 8.03
CA LYS A 15 -43.56 17.25 9.40
C LYS A 15 -42.90 16.29 10.41
N ALA A 16 -43.12 14.98 10.27
CA ALA A 16 -42.49 13.97 11.12
C ALA A 16 -40.95 13.90 10.88
N ASP A 17 -40.53 13.95 9.64
CA ASP A 17 -39.12 13.98 9.28
C ASP A 17 -38.42 15.26 9.75
N LYS A 18 -39.09 16.40 9.64
CA LYS A 18 -38.56 17.66 10.17
C LYS A 18 -38.38 17.61 11.68
N LYS A 19 -39.34 17.07 12.44
CA LYS A 19 -39.21 16.88 13.89
C LYS A 19 -38.05 15.93 14.25
N ARG A 20 -37.87 14.87 13.48
CA ARG A 20 -36.81 13.91 13.66
C ARG A 20 -35.45 14.56 13.38
N ILE A 21 -35.32 15.32 12.30
CA ILE A 21 -34.14 16.09 11.95
C ILE A 21 -33.82 17.11 13.05
N ASP A 22 -34.80 17.89 13.52
CA ASP A 22 -34.59 18.85 14.59
C ASP A 22 -34.16 18.20 15.92
N SER A 23 -34.67 17.00 16.22
CA SER A 23 -34.23 16.24 17.41
C SER A 23 -32.82 15.74 17.29
N LEU A 24 -32.39 15.28 16.08
CA LEU A 24 -31.01 14.88 15.78
C LEU A 24 -30.07 16.08 15.89
N PHE A 25 -30.44 17.25 15.37
CA PHE A 25 -29.65 18.47 15.52
C PHE A 25 -29.50 18.92 16.98
N LYS A 26 -30.56 18.76 17.81
CA LYS A 26 -30.47 19.04 19.24
C LYS A 26 -29.56 18.06 19.99
N ALA A 27 -29.61 16.78 19.64
CA ALA A 27 -28.73 15.76 20.18
C ALA A 27 -27.25 16.01 19.77
N ASP A 28 -27.04 16.43 18.52
CA ASP A 28 -25.70 16.74 17.99
C ASP A 28 -25.11 18.00 18.67
N LYS A 29 -25.91 19.02 18.95
CA LYS A 29 -25.49 20.18 19.74
C LYS A 29 -25.12 19.81 21.19
N GLY A 30 -25.81 18.83 21.77
CA GLY A 30 -25.49 18.29 23.10
C GLY A 30 -24.18 17.55 23.10
N LEU A 31 -23.94 16.71 22.10
CA LEU A 31 -22.67 16.00 21.88
C LEU A 31 -21.52 16.97 21.61
N PHE A 32 -21.75 18.01 20.79
CA PHE A 32 -20.75 19.04 20.51
C PHE A 32 -20.38 19.84 21.76
N LYS A 33 -21.34 20.13 22.63
CA LYS A 33 -21.11 20.82 23.91
C LYS A 33 -20.34 19.92 24.90
N ALA A 34 -20.68 18.63 24.95
CA ALA A 34 -19.94 17.64 25.75
C ALA A 34 -18.50 17.47 25.26
N ASP A 35 -18.27 17.42 23.93
CA ASP A 35 -16.95 17.34 23.34
C ASP A 35 -16.11 18.61 23.57
N SER A 36 -16.73 19.79 23.57
CA SER A 36 -16.04 21.05 23.88
C SER A 36 -15.65 21.16 25.37
N LEU A 37 -16.47 20.64 26.27
CA LEU A 37 -16.14 20.55 27.70
C LEU A 37 -15.03 19.53 27.95
N HIS A 38 -15.07 18.39 27.30
CA HIS A 38 -14.02 17.39 27.37
C HIS A 38 -12.68 17.92 26.80
N LYS A 39 -12.71 18.71 25.73
CA LYS A 39 -11.53 19.41 25.20
C LYS A 39 -10.99 20.47 26.16
N ALA A 40 -11.85 21.15 26.92
CA ALA A 40 -11.43 22.11 27.93
C ALA A 40 -10.77 21.42 29.13
N ASP A 41 -11.26 20.25 29.54
CA ASP A 41 -10.67 19.44 30.60
C ASP A 41 -9.34 18.81 30.18
N LEU A 42 -9.21 18.39 28.90
CA LEU A 42 -7.95 17.89 28.34
C LEU A 42 -6.88 18.98 28.25
N LYS A 43 -7.27 20.27 28.08
CA LYS A 43 -6.34 21.39 28.10
C LYS A 43 -5.81 21.73 29.49
N LYS A 44 -6.52 21.30 30.55
CA LYS A 44 -6.11 21.52 31.96
C LYS A 44 -5.20 20.40 32.50
N LYS A 45 -5.13 19.24 31.83
CA LYS A 45 -4.13 18.23 32.17
C LYS A 45 -2.81 18.64 31.51
N GLU A 46 -1.73 18.67 32.29
CA GLU A 46 -0.39 18.81 31.74
C GLU A 46 -0.26 17.90 30.52
N SER A 47 -0.04 18.50 29.37
CA SER A 47 0.07 17.73 28.13
C SER A 47 1.33 16.88 28.23
N TYR A 48 1.15 15.57 28.38
CA TYR A 48 2.26 14.63 28.29
C TYR A 48 2.93 14.82 26.92
N SER A 49 4.15 15.31 26.96
CA SER A 49 4.97 15.49 25.76
C SER A 49 6.06 14.41 25.78
N PRO A 50 5.84 13.27 25.10
CA PRO A 50 6.85 12.22 25.03
C PRO A 50 8.10 12.71 24.29
N SER A 51 9.28 12.32 24.78
CA SER A 51 10.50 12.47 24.01
C SER A 51 10.53 11.43 22.89
N GLU A 52 10.84 11.87 21.68
CA GLU A 52 10.95 11.02 20.52
C GLU A 52 12.42 10.64 20.30
N HIS A 53 12.74 9.33 20.37
CA HIS A 53 14.06 8.81 20.05
C HIS A 53 13.97 8.01 18.74
N GLN A 54 14.63 8.52 17.70
CA GLN A 54 14.70 7.81 16.42
C GLN A 54 15.86 6.82 16.45
N VAL A 55 15.54 5.53 16.34
CA VAL A 55 16.52 4.47 16.11
C VAL A 55 16.43 4.02 14.67
N LYS A 56 17.53 4.08 13.93
CA LYS A 56 17.64 3.56 12.57
C LYS A 56 18.60 2.39 12.59
N VAL A 57 18.12 1.25 12.13
CA VAL A 57 18.94 0.05 11.93
C VAL A 57 19.20 -0.09 10.44
N PHE A 58 20.46 -0.22 10.04
CA PHE A 58 20.87 -0.35 8.65
C PHE A 58 21.31 -1.78 8.39
N PHE A 59 20.74 -2.38 7.36
CA PHE A 59 21.17 -3.66 6.81
C PHE A 59 21.72 -3.47 5.41
N ALA A 60 22.78 -4.21 5.07
CA ALA A 60 23.22 -4.27 3.69
C ALA A 60 22.18 -5.06 2.88
N LYS A 61 21.82 -4.54 1.71
CA LYS A 61 21.04 -5.31 0.75
C LYS A 61 21.91 -6.46 0.23
N ASP A 62 21.30 -7.64 0.08
CA ASP A 62 21.97 -8.75 -0.57
C ASP A 62 22.26 -8.38 -2.03
N THR A 63 23.53 -8.42 -2.36
CA THR A 63 24.01 -8.14 -3.72
C THR A 63 24.97 -9.24 -4.13
N PRO A 64 24.45 -10.35 -4.68
CA PRO A 64 25.29 -11.44 -5.20
C PRO A 64 26.35 -10.92 -6.16
N LYS A 65 27.58 -11.42 -5.99
CA LYS A 65 28.72 -11.05 -6.83
C LYS A 65 28.89 -12.05 -7.96
N GLY A 66 29.51 -11.61 -9.05
CA GLY A 66 29.82 -12.42 -10.20
C GLY A 66 29.04 -12.04 -11.45
N SER A 67 29.29 -12.81 -12.51
CA SER A 67 28.69 -12.55 -13.83
C SER A 67 28.00 -13.79 -14.36
N ILE A 68 26.84 -13.62 -14.96
CA ILE A 68 26.04 -14.66 -15.63
C ILE A 68 25.66 -14.15 -17.01
N LEU A 69 25.86 -14.98 -18.03
CA LEU A 69 25.33 -14.76 -19.37
C LEU A 69 24.17 -15.73 -19.62
N LEU A 70 22.98 -15.20 -19.81
CA LEU A 70 21.85 -15.95 -20.38
C LEU A 70 21.96 -15.83 -21.88
N GLN A 71 22.15 -16.96 -22.58
CA GLN A 71 22.54 -16.98 -23.99
C GLN A 71 21.46 -17.62 -24.87
N ASN A 72 21.34 -17.16 -26.10
CA ASN A 72 20.50 -17.73 -27.17
C ASN A 72 18.99 -17.66 -26.92
N ALA A 73 18.51 -16.75 -26.11
CA ALA A 73 17.08 -16.61 -25.82
C ALA A 73 16.36 -15.71 -26.85
N ARG A 74 15.07 -15.92 -26.98
CA ARG A 74 14.17 -14.86 -27.47
C ARG A 74 13.92 -13.88 -26.34
N ILE A 75 14.18 -12.59 -26.56
CA ILE A 75 14.06 -11.58 -25.49
C ILE A 75 12.99 -10.57 -25.85
N VAL A 76 11.98 -10.45 -25.02
CA VAL A 76 10.98 -9.38 -25.07
C VAL A 76 11.43 -8.29 -24.12
N THR A 77 11.96 -7.20 -24.66
CA THR A 77 12.64 -6.18 -23.84
C THR A 77 11.67 -5.24 -23.11
N MET A 78 10.42 -5.20 -23.51
CA MET A 78 9.39 -4.23 -23.09
C MET A 78 9.76 -2.77 -23.39
N LYS A 79 10.71 -2.54 -24.31
CA LYS A 79 11.03 -1.21 -24.84
C LYS A 79 10.25 -1.00 -26.14
N GLY A 80 9.02 -0.51 -25.99
CA GLY A 80 8.08 -0.48 -27.12
C GLY A 80 7.79 -1.90 -27.61
N GLU A 81 7.86 -2.11 -28.92
CA GLU A 81 7.60 -3.38 -29.58
C GLU A 81 8.87 -4.22 -29.83
N GLU A 82 9.99 -3.86 -29.17
CA GLU A 82 11.27 -4.49 -29.43
C GLU A 82 11.31 -5.94 -28.95
N VAL A 83 11.58 -6.85 -29.88
CA VAL A 83 11.86 -8.27 -29.62
C VAL A 83 13.20 -8.64 -30.27
N ILE A 84 14.08 -9.27 -29.52
CA ILE A 84 15.35 -9.84 -30.00
C ILE A 84 15.14 -11.34 -30.14
N GLU A 85 15.03 -11.85 -31.36
CA GLU A 85 14.70 -13.26 -31.60
C GLU A 85 15.80 -14.23 -31.13
N GLN A 86 17.06 -13.83 -31.22
CA GLN A 86 18.21 -14.53 -30.65
C GLN A 86 19.10 -13.52 -29.95
N GLY A 87 19.06 -13.52 -28.65
CA GLY A 87 19.73 -12.54 -27.82
C GLY A 87 20.34 -13.11 -26.56
N ASP A 88 21.22 -12.32 -25.99
CA ASP A 88 21.92 -12.59 -24.76
C ASP A 88 21.65 -11.50 -23.73
N ILE A 89 21.64 -11.90 -22.46
CA ILE A 89 21.56 -10.98 -21.31
C ILE A 89 22.76 -11.22 -20.42
N LEU A 90 23.58 -10.18 -20.26
CA LEU A 90 24.69 -10.19 -19.31
C LEU A 90 24.23 -9.58 -17.99
N ILE A 91 24.33 -10.36 -16.93
CA ILE A 91 24.05 -9.96 -15.56
C ILE A 91 25.37 -9.88 -14.80
N GLU A 92 25.64 -8.76 -14.16
CA GLU A 92 26.82 -8.55 -13.34
C GLU A 92 26.43 -7.97 -11.98
N ASN A 93 26.89 -8.62 -10.92
CA ASN A 93 26.62 -8.20 -9.55
C ASN A 93 25.12 -7.90 -9.30
N ASN A 94 24.25 -8.85 -9.68
CA ASN A 94 22.80 -8.76 -9.51
C ASN A 94 22.12 -7.62 -10.30
N ARG A 95 22.75 -7.15 -11.39
CA ARG A 95 22.18 -6.13 -12.29
C ARG A 95 22.32 -6.55 -13.73
N ILE A 96 21.30 -6.30 -14.55
CA ILE A 96 21.43 -6.42 -16.00
C ILE A 96 22.42 -5.37 -16.47
N LYS A 97 23.56 -5.83 -17.00
CA LYS A 97 24.62 -4.97 -17.53
C LYS A 97 24.40 -4.64 -18.99
N ALA A 98 23.99 -5.63 -19.76
CA ALA A 98 23.76 -5.48 -21.19
C ALA A 98 22.72 -6.48 -21.70
N VAL A 99 22.02 -6.09 -22.76
CA VAL A 99 21.12 -6.93 -23.54
C VAL A 99 21.45 -6.68 -25.02
N GLY A 100 21.63 -7.74 -25.81
CA GLY A 100 21.99 -7.59 -27.21
C GLY A 100 21.75 -8.87 -28.01
N LYS A 101 22.08 -8.84 -29.30
CA LYS A 101 22.05 -10.03 -30.15
C LYS A 101 23.06 -11.06 -29.66
N THR A 102 22.77 -12.34 -29.88
CA THR A 102 23.66 -13.43 -29.49
C THR A 102 25.08 -13.23 -30.04
N GLY A 103 26.06 -13.41 -29.15
CA GLY A 103 27.49 -13.29 -29.45
C GLY A 103 28.00 -11.84 -29.58
N THR A 104 27.21 -10.82 -29.31
CA THR A 104 27.68 -9.43 -29.38
C THR A 104 28.15 -8.84 -28.05
N LEU A 105 27.90 -9.54 -26.94
CA LEU A 105 28.25 -9.05 -25.62
C LEU A 105 29.61 -9.58 -25.17
N ASP A 106 30.45 -8.69 -24.61
CA ASP A 106 31.65 -9.10 -23.92
C ASP A 106 31.29 -9.70 -22.56
N ALA A 107 31.34 -11.01 -22.46
CA ALA A 107 30.96 -11.77 -21.27
C ALA A 107 32.15 -12.61 -20.73
N ALA A 108 33.38 -12.13 -20.91
CA ALA A 108 34.58 -12.83 -20.44
C ALA A 108 34.48 -13.16 -18.94
N GLY A 109 34.65 -14.43 -18.58
CA GLY A 109 34.58 -14.92 -17.21
C GLY A 109 33.14 -15.08 -16.64
N ALA A 110 32.09 -14.82 -17.43
CA ALA A 110 30.71 -15.05 -16.99
C ALA A 110 30.35 -16.54 -17.01
N LYS A 111 29.54 -16.98 -16.04
CA LYS A 111 28.90 -18.30 -16.08
C LYS A 111 27.82 -18.28 -17.16
N VAL A 112 27.98 -19.11 -18.19
CA VAL A 112 27.02 -19.22 -19.29
C VAL A 112 25.87 -20.14 -18.91
N ILE A 113 24.65 -19.71 -19.18
CA ILE A 113 23.42 -20.49 -19.09
C ILE A 113 22.75 -20.45 -20.46
N ASP A 114 22.69 -21.60 -21.14
CA ASP A 114 21.97 -21.70 -22.41
C ASP A 114 20.48 -21.61 -22.20
N ALA A 115 19.84 -20.64 -22.85
CA ALA A 115 18.41 -20.39 -22.85
C ALA A 115 17.78 -20.60 -24.24
N SER A 116 18.41 -21.41 -25.08
CA SER A 116 17.87 -21.78 -26.40
C SER A 116 16.44 -22.29 -26.29
N GLY A 117 15.58 -21.83 -27.19
CA GLY A 117 14.17 -22.19 -27.21
C GLY A 117 13.32 -21.57 -26.10
N LYS A 118 13.89 -20.71 -25.26
CA LYS A 118 13.16 -20.00 -24.19
C LYS A 118 12.93 -18.55 -24.57
N THR A 119 11.83 -18.01 -24.04
CA THR A 119 11.55 -16.58 -24.11
C THR A 119 11.83 -15.96 -22.73
N ILE A 120 12.62 -14.91 -22.70
CA ILE A 120 12.90 -14.12 -21.49
C ILE A 120 12.11 -12.82 -21.56
N THR A 121 11.41 -12.52 -20.48
CA THR A 121 10.70 -11.27 -20.26
C THR A 121 11.15 -10.65 -18.94
N PRO A 122 10.94 -9.35 -18.71
CA PRO A 122 11.00 -8.82 -17.34
C PRO A 122 10.04 -9.59 -16.43
N GLY A 123 10.39 -9.72 -15.15
CA GLY A 123 9.50 -10.35 -14.17
C GLY A 123 8.20 -9.57 -14.03
N PHE A 124 7.11 -10.29 -13.79
CA PHE A 124 5.80 -9.67 -13.60
C PHE A 124 5.76 -8.83 -12.32
N ILE A 125 4.96 -7.78 -12.35
CA ILE A 125 4.70 -6.90 -11.21
C ILE A 125 3.22 -7.03 -10.85
N ASP A 126 2.94 -7.56 -9.66
CA ASP A 126 1.58 -7.56 -9.12
C ASP A 126 1.36 -6.32 -8.26
N THR A 127 0.52 -5.41 -8.75
CA THR A 127 0.25 -4.13 -8.10
C THR A 127 -0.85 -4.18 -7.04
N HIS A 128 -1.47 -5.35 -6.84
CA HIS A 128 -2.53 -5.55 -5.86
C HIS A 128 -2.46 -6.97 -5.25
N ALA A 129 -1.34 -7.28 -4.62
CA ALA A 129 -1.07 -8.59 -4.04
C ALA A 129 -1.14 -8.56 -2.52
N HIS A 130 -2.23 -9.08 -1.95
CA HIS A 130 -2.33 -9.26 -0.51
C HIS A 130 -1.41 -10.40 -0.06
N MET A 131 -0.25 -10.06 0.47
CA MET A 131 0.80 -11.03 0.73
C MET A 131 0.61 -11.82 2.02
N TRP A 132 -0.15 -11.30 2.99
CA TRP A 132 -0.52 -11.97 4.25
C TRP A 132 0.58 -12.86 4.84
N PRO A 133 1.78 -12.34 5.11
CA PRO A 133 2.81 -13.12 5.80
C PRO A 133 2.34 -13.46 7.21
N THR A 134 3.03 -14.38 7.86
CA THR A 134 2.72 -14.76 9.25
C THR A 134 2.86 -13.56 10.19
N TRP A 135 1.88 -13.37 11.05
CA TRP A 135 1.90 -12.34 12.09
C TRP A 135 2.70 -12.77 13.32
N GLY A 136 3.28 -11.81 14.01
CA GLY A 136 4.03 -12.02 15.25
C GLY A 136 5.43 -12.59 15.00
N LEU A 137 5.69 -13.83 15.35
CA LEU A 137 7.00 -14.44 15.16
C LEU A 137 7.29 -14.65 13.68
N HIS A 138 8.37 -14.06 13.20
CA HIS A 138 8.77 -14.17 11.81
C HIS A 138 9.30 -15.57 11.48
N LYS A 139 9.00 -16.04 10.28
CA LYS A 139 9.43 -17.33 9.76
C LYS A 139 10.53 -17.15 8.73
N ASN A 140 11.38 -18.16 8.61
CA ASN A 140 12.46 -18.19 7.62
C ASN A 140 11.98 -18.51 6.20
N SER A 141 10.70 -18.84 6.01
CA SER A 141 10.11 -19.07 4.71
C SER A 141 8.65 -18.62 4.69
N VAL A 142 8.27 -18.02 3.58
CA VAL A 142 6.91 -17.54 3.34
C VAL A 142 6.44 -18.16 2.02
N TRP A 143 5.50 -19.11 2.12
CA TRP A 143 5.06 -19.89 0.95
C TRP A 143 4.50 -19.02 -0.17
N ILE A 144 3.75 -17.95 0.18
CA ILE A 144 3.17 -17.05 -0.81
C ILE A 144 4.24 -16.29 -1.59
N TYR A 145 5.40 -16.00 -0.98
CA TYR A 145 6.53 -15.38 -1.68
C TYR A 145 7.15 -16.35 -2.69
N ALA A 146 7.35 -17.59 -2.27
CA ALA A 146 7.85 -18.65 -3.18
C ALA A 146 6.87 -18.91 -4.33
N ALA A 147 5.57 -18.93 -4.06
CA ALA A 147 4.54 -19.10 -5.08
C ALA A 147 4.57 -17.94 -6.10
N ASN A 148 4.67 -16.69 -5.64
CA ASN A 148 4.80 -15.54 -6.53
C ASN A 148 6.01 -15.68 -7.47
N LEU A 149 7.17 -16.03 -6.93
CA LEU A 149 8.37 -16.26 -7.75
C LEU A 149 8.20 -17.42 -8.74
N ALA A 150 7.54 -18.51 -8.34
CA ALA A 150 7.28 -19.67 -9.20
C ALA A 150 6.38 -19.32 -10.39
N TYR A 151 5.49 -18.34 -10.24
CA TYR A 151 4.65 -17.81 -11.32
C TYR A 151 5.28 -16.61 -12.04
N GLY A 152 6.57 -16.30 -11.80
CA GLY A 152 7.29 -15.22 -12.45
C GLY A 152 6.99 -13.82 -11.93
N VAL A 153 6.28 -13.70 -10.81
CA VAL A 153 6.05 -12.41 -10.15
C VAL A 153 7.25 -12.08 -9.29
N THR A 154 8.02 -11.07 -9.70
CA THR A 154 9.29 -10.67 -9.07
C THR A 154 9.18 -9.40 -8.24
N THR A 155 8.07 -8.70 -8.36
CA THR A 155 7.76 -7.49 -7.59
C THR A 155 6.28 -7.48 -7.24
N THR A 156 5.96 -7.16 -6.01
CA THR A 156 4.58 -7.06 -5.53
C THR A 156 4.35 -5.76 -4.79
N ARG A 157 3.11 -5.29 -4.84
CA ARG A 157 2.63 -4.23 -3.96
C ARG A 157 1.46 -4.77 -3.15
N ASP A 158 1.69 -4.92 -1.85
CA ASP A 158 0.63 -5.28 -0.90
C ASP A 158 -0.20 -4.03 -0.55
N PRO A 159 -1.46 -3.95 -0.98
CA PRO A 159 -2.26 -2.73 -0.82
C PRO A 159 -2.86 -2.58 0.57
N GLN A 160 -2.75 -3.57 1.44
CA GLN A 160 -3.23 -3.51 2.82
C GLN A 160 -2.83 -4.73 3.62
N THR A 161 -2.32 -4.50 4.82
CA THR A 161 -2.15 -5.53 5.84
C THR A 161 -2.87 -5.14 7.13
N ALA A 162 -3.06 -6.10 8.04
CA ALA A 162 -3.58 -5.82 9.37
C ALA A 162 -2.50 -5.28 10.32
N THR A 163 -1.23 -5.60 10.03
CA THR A 163 -0.07 -5.24 10.85
C THR A 163 1.07 -4.70 9.99
N THR A 164 2.19 -4.35 10.62
CA THR A 164 3.40 -3.89 9.93
C THR A 164 4.35 -5.02 9.54
N ASP A 165 4.03 -6.28 9.84
CA ASP A 165 4.92 -7.44 9.60
C ASP A 165 5.35 -7.56 8.13
N VAL A 166 4.46 -7.25 7.18
CA VAL A 166 4.81 -7.29 5.74
C VAL A 166 5.98 -6.39 5.39
N LEU A 167 6.14 -5.25 6.06
CA LEU A 167 7.26 -4.33 5.85
C LEU A 167 8.56 -5.00 6.30
N THR A 168 8.55 -5.66 7.45
CA THR A 168 9.71 -6.42 7.95
C THR A 168 10.06 -7.59 7.03
N TYR A 169 9.07 -8.33 6.53
CA TYR A 169 9.32 -9.40 5.56
C TYR A 169 9.89 -8.86 4.24
N GLY A 170 9.46 -7.68 3.80
CA GLY A 170 10.07 -6.98 2.67
C GLY A 170 11.56 -6.70 2.89
N ASP A 171 11.91 -6.20 4.08
CA ASP A 171 13.30 -5.96 4.49
C ASP A 171 14.12 -7.27 4.54
N MET A 172 13.53 -8.37 5.02
CA MET A 172 14.18 -9.69 5.04
C MET A 172 14.49 -10.20 3.63
N VAL A 173 13.60 -9.98 2.67
CA VAL A 173 13.86 -10.29 1.25
C VAL A 173 14.99 -9.42 0.69
N GLU A 174 14.98 -8.12 0.95
CA GLU A 174 16.02 -7.19 0.50
C GLU A 174 17.39 -7.51 1.11
N ALA A 175 17.43 -8.04 2.33
CA ALA A 175 18.65 -8.49 3.02
C ALA A 175 19.10 -9.89 2.62
N GLY A 176 18.36 -10.59 1.75
CA GLY A 176 18.68 -11.96 1.33
C GLY A 176 18.44 -13.02 2.41
N MET A 177 17.71 -12.69 3.48
CA MET A 177 17.44 -13.64 4.58
C MET A 177 16.39 -14.68 4.20
N ILE A 178 15.47 -14.32 3.30
CA ILE A 178 14.44 -15.22 2.77
C ILE A 178 14.28 -14.99 1.26
N PRO A 179 13.93 -16.02 0.47
CA PRO A 179 13.58 -15.85 -0.94
C PRO A 179 12.18 -15.21 -1.05
N GLY A 180 12.06 -14.28 -1.99
CA GLY A 180 10.77 -13.61 -2.26
C GLY A 180 10.85 -12.59 -3.38
N PRO A 181 9.70 -12.13 -3.87
CA PRO A 181 9.63 -10.98 -4.74
C PRO A 181 10.04 -9.73 -3.98
N ARG A 182 10.38 -8.66 -4.68
CA ARG A 182 10.53 -7.35 -4.05
C ARG A 182 9.16 -6.86 -3.57
N VAL A 183 9.01 -6.65 -2.27
CA VAL A 183 7.72 -6.35 -1.64
C VAL A 183 7.63 -4.87 -1.29
N TYR A 184 6.66 -4.19 -1.90
CA TYR A 184 6.20 -2.88 -1.48
C TYR A 184 4.88 -3.02 -0.74
N SER A 185 4.61 -2.20 0.26
CA SER A 185 3.34 -2.26 0.98
C SER A 185 2.86 -0.89 1.41
N THR A 186 1.56 -0.78 1.54
CA THR A 186 0.93 0.36 2.23
C THR A 186 1.08 0.25 3.74
N GLY A 187 1.46 -0.91 4.28
CA GLY A 187 1.27 -1.23 5.68
C GLY A 187 -0.21 -1.37 6.04
N PRO A 188 -0.58 -1.18 7.31
CA PRO A 188 -1.96 -1.28 7.78
C PRO A 188 -2.91 -0.36 7.02
N GLY A 189 -4.08 -0.86 6.65
CA GLY A 189 -5.10 -0.05 5.97
C GLY A 189 -5.66 1.03 6.90
N VAL A 190 -5.92 2.22 6.36
CA VAL A 190 -6.54 3.32 7.08
C VAL A 190 -8.05 3.19 7.02
N GLY A 191 -8.72 3.23 8.17
CA GLY A 191 -10.17 3.16 8.33
C GLY A 191 -10.64 1.84 8.92
N TYR A 192 -11.92 1.58 8.84
CA TYR A 192 -12.72 0.47 9.35
C TYR A 192 -12.26 -0.16 10.69
N TRP A 193 -11.19 -0.94 10.73
CA TRP A 193 -10.73 -1.64 11.95
C TRP A 193 -9.43 -1.08 12.57
N MET A 194 -8.71 -0.19 11.88
CA MET A 194 -7.43 0.31 12.41
C MET A 194 -7.54 1.68 13.05
N TYR A 195 -8.24 2.62 12.43
CA TYR A 195 -8.28 3.99 12.89
C TYR A 195 -9.67 4.59 12.76
N ASN A 196 -10.26 5.04 13.86
CA ASN A 196 -11.49 5.82 13.86
C ASN A 196 -11.13 7.30 13.76
N LEU A 197 -11.06 7.81 12.54
CA LEU A 197 -10.68 9.20 12.27
C LEU A 197 -11.79 10.15 12.71
N LYS A 198 -11.46 11.16 13.51
CA LYS A 198 -12.41 12.13 14.07
C LYS A 198 -12.13 13.57 13.66
N SER A 199 -10.94 13.87 13.16
CA SER A 199 -10.56 15.20 12.68
C SER A 199 -9.43 15.11 11.65
N LEU A 200 -9.22 16.20 10.91
CA LEU A 200 -8.10 16.33 9.99
C LEU A 200 -6.75 16.26 10.73
N GLU A 201 -6.65 16.89 11.89
CA GLU A 201 -5.42 16.91 12.71
C GLU A 201 -5.07 15.50 13.19
N GLN A 202 -6.06 14.75 13.68
CA GLN A 202 -5.85 13.35 14.04
C GLN A 202 -5.43 12.52 12.82
N THR A 203 -6.06 12.75 11.67
CA THR A 203 -5.70 12.05 10.42
C THR A 203 -4.26 12.35 10.02
N LYS A 204 -3.81 13.59 10.09
CA LYS A 204 -2.40 13.97 9.85
C LYS A 204 -1.46 13.25 10.81
N SER A 205 -1.82 13.17 12.08
CA SER A 205 -1.03 12.46 13.10
C SER A 205 -0.94 10.95 12.82
N VAL A 206 -2.05 10.31 12.42
CA VAL A 206 -2.07 8.90 12.02
C VAL A 206 -1.18 8.68 10.79
N LEU A 207 -1.33 9.49 9.74
CA LEU A 207 -0.57 9.32 8.51
C LEU A 207 0.93 9.62 8.69
N LYS A 208 1.31 10.38 9.71
CA LYS A 208 2.71 10.59 10.08
C LYS A 208 3.43 9.27 10.43
N GLN A 209 2.70 8.26 10.93
CA GLN A 209 3.27 6.94 11.17
C GLN A 209 3.77 6.32 9.84
N TYR A 210 3.00 6.47 8.77
CA TYR A 210 3.33 5.92 7.46
C TYR A 210 4.51 6.66 6.82
N SER A 211 4.43 8.00 6.76
CA SER A 211 5.46 8.81 6.11
C SER A 211 6.78 8.83 6.87
N LYS A 212 6.76 8.71 8.19
CA LYS A 212 7.95 8.90 9.04
C LYS A 212 8.54 7.61 9.61
N TYR A 213 7.69 6.64 9.96
CA TYR A 213 8.14 5.44 10.69
C TYR A 213 8.04 4.16 9.87
N TYR A 214 7.01 4.00 9.05
CA TYR A 214 6.87 2.78 8.22
C TYR A 214 7.67 2.84 6.93
N ASN A 215 8.22 4.01 6.59
CA ASN A 215 8.97 4.23 5.36
C ASN A 215 8.20 3.78 4.09
N THR A 216 6.89 3.89 4.12
CA THR A 216 6.04 3.64 2.95
C THR A 216 5.62 4.95 2.29
N GLN A 217 5.48 4.92 0.97
CA GLN A 217 4.95 6.05 0.18
C GLN A 217 3.48 5.86 -0.18
N TYR A 218 2.87 4.76 0.23
CA TYR A 218 1.53 4.35 -0.17
C TYR A 218 0.61 4.27 1.04
N ILE A 219 -0.64 4.68 0.86
CA ILE A 219 -1.71 4.54 1.84
C ILE A 219 -2.86 3.78 1.21
N LYS A 220 -3.40 2.80 1.89
CA LYS A 220 -4.67 2.17 1.53
C LYS A 220 -5.80 2.77 2.34
N MET A 221 -6.74 3.38 1.65
CA MET A 221 -8.05 3.72 2.20
C MET A 221 -8.98 2.52 1.99
N TYR A 222 -9.40 1.89 3.09
CA TYR A 222 -10.35 0.79 3.06
C TYR A 222 -11.48 1.04 4.04
N LEU A 223 -12.70 1.24 3.51
CA LEU A 223 -13.89 1.57 4.30
C LEU A 223 -13.66 2.75 5.26
N VAL A 224 -12.98 3.78 4.79
CA VAL A 224 -12.70 4.99 5.57
C VAL A 224 -13.97 5.80 5.72
N GLY A 225 -14.76 5.48 6.73
CA GLY A 225 -15.91 6.26 7.18
C GLY A 225 -16.77 6.91 6.08
N ASN A 226 -17.14 8.16 6.29
CA ASN A 226 -17.90 8.95 5.32
C ASN A 226 -16.97 9.73 4.36
N ARG A 227 -17.58 10.49 3.44
CA ARG A 227 -16.86 11.33 2.46
C ARG A 227 -15.85 12.28 3.12
N GLN A 228 -16.22 12.90 4.25
CA GLN A 228 -15.34 13.84 4.96
C GLN A 228 -14.08 13.16 5.48
N HIS A 229 -14.19 11.96 6.07
CA HIS A 229 -13.04 11.19 6.55
C HIS A 229 -12.08 10.85 5.40
N ARG A 230 -12.61 10.45 4.24
CA ARG A 230 -11.80 10.16 3.05
C ARG A 230 -11.09 11.41 2.53
N GLN A 231 -11.77 12.56 2.52
CA GLN A 231 -11.15 13.84 2.18
C GLN A 231 -10.01 14.19 3.13
N TRP A 232 -10.16 13.96 4.44
CA TRP A 232 -9.08 14.18 5.40
C TRP A 232 -7.86 13.31 5.10
N VAL A 233 -8.07 12.03 4.76
CA VAL A 233 -6.96 11.15 4.37
C VAL A 233 -6.26 11.66 3.11
N ILE A 234 -7.01 12.06 2.09
CA ILE A 234 -6.43 12.61 0.84
C ILE A 234 -5.65 13.90 1.12
N MET A 235 -6.21 14.82 1.90
CA MET A 235 -5.54 16.08 2.26
C MET A 235 -4.26 15.83 3.05
N ALA A 236 -4.31 14.98 4.07
CA ALA A 236 -3.15 14.62 4.88
C ALA A 236 -2.08 13.86 4.07
N SER A 237 -2.51 12.98 3.16
CA SER A 237 -1.60 12.27 2.25
C SER A 237 -0.88 13.23 1.32
N LYS A 238 -1.59 14.18 0.73
CA LYS A 238 -0.99 15.20 -0.15
C LYS A 238 0.04 16.04 0.59
N GLU A 239 -0.26 16.48 1.81
CA GLU A 239 0.65 17.27 2.65
C GLU A 239 1.93 16.48 2.97
N GLN A 240 1.81 15.18 3.21
CA GLN A 240 2.92 14.31 3.61
C GLN A 240 3.57 13.56 2.43
N LYS A 241 3.20 13.88 1.19
CA LYS A 241 3.72 13.24 -0.04
C LYS A 241 3.48 11.73 -0.09
N LEU A 242 2.35 11.29 0.45
CA LEU A 242 1.89 9.91 0.38
C LEU A 242 0.91 9.75 -0.79
N MET A 243 0.90 8.57 -1.40
CA MET A 243 -0.05 8.21 -2.45
C MET A 243 -1.22 7.43 -1.87
N PRO A 244 -2.41 8.01 -1.72
CA PRO A 244 -3.60 7.29 -1.28
C PRO A 244 -4.15 6.42 -2.42
N THR A 245 -4.53 5.20 -2.06
CA THR A 245 -5.18 4.24 -2.96
C THR A 245 -6.44 3.69 -2.31
N THR A 246 -7.40 3.23 -3.11
CA THR A 246 -8.66 2.66 -2.64
C THR A 246 -8.92 1.29 -3.26
N GLU A 247 -9.95 0.60 -2.79
CA GLU A 247 -10.44 -0.64 -3.38
C GLU A 247 -11.26 -0.41 -4.66
N GLY A 248 -11.58 0.83 -4.96
CA GLY A 248 -12.41 1.19 -6.11
C GLY A 248 -13.87 0.86 -5.90
N GLY A 249 -14.27 -0.39 -6.02
CA GLY A 249 -15.68 -0.81 -5.99
C GLY A 249 -16.46 -0.48 -4.73
N LEU A 250 -15.81 -0.36 -3.58
CA LEU A 250 -16.45 0.00 -2.32
C LEU A 250 -16.60 1.49 -2.12
N ASP A 251 -15.84 2.28 -2.85
CA ASP A 251 -15.72 3.73 -2.67
C ASP A 251 -16.19 4.54 -3.89
N TYR A 252 -16.95 3.94 -4.82
CA TYR A 252 -17.41 4.62 -6.03
C TYR A 252 -18.36 5.81 -5.78
N LYS A 253 -18.80 6.02 -4.55
CA LYS A 253 -19.51 7.23 -4.12
C LYS A 253 -18.59 8.33 -3.59
N LEU A 254 -17.33 8.27 -3.89
CA LEU A 254 -16.32 9.27 -3.50
C LEU A 254 -16.50 10.61 -4.22
N ASN A 255 -17.14 10.60 -5.37
CA ASN A 255 -17.34 11.79 -6.21
C ASN A 255 -18.53 12.61 -5.79
#